data_2965869b3155179cf58730d142a10165
#
_entry.id   2965869b3155179cf58730d142a10165
#
_cell.length_a   1.000
_cell.length_b   1.000
_cell.length_c   1.000
_cell.angle_alpha   90.00
_cell.angle_beta   90.00
_cell.angle_gamma   90.00
#
_symmetry.space_group_name_H-M   'P 1'
#
loop_
_entity.id
_entity.type
_entity.pdbx_description
1 polymer ?
#
loop_
_entity_poly.entity_id
_entity_poly.type
_entity_poly.pdbx_seq_one_letter_code
_entity_poly.pdbx_strand_id
1 'polypeptide(L)'
;MTEIPRDHPRYESLIIRERIVEGVRMGFTSFQGLVAQGRGEAFDYLIGEKTTESAAVAERAAVAHIFLAENPIISVNGNTAALVPESLVALADITEATLEVNLFHRSDARMHKIIEHLKSHGAGQV
;
A
#
# COMPACT_ATOMS: atom_id res chain seq x y z
N MET A 1 -20.67 -2.90 2.69
CA MET A 1 -19.61 -3.90 2.99
C MET A 1 -20.28 -5.13 3.56
N THR A 2 -19.94 -6.31 3.05
CA THR A 2 -20.40 -7.58 3.64
C THR A 2 -19.62 -7.73 4.95
N GLU A 3 -20.33 -7.96 6.07
CA GLU A 3 -19.68 -8.14 7.37
C GLU A 3 -18.94 -9.49 7.35
N ILE A 4 -17.61 -9.44 7.46
CA ILE A 4 -16.76 -10.64 7.46
C ILE A 4 -16.59 -11.06 8.92
N PRO A 5 -17.02 -12.29 9.30
CA PRO A 5 -16.84 -12.78 10.67
C PRO A 5 -15.35 -12.81 11.05
N ARG A 6 -15.03 -12.36 12.28
CA ARG A 6 -13.63 -12.31 12.77
C ARG A 6 -12.98 -13.67 12.94
N ASP A 7 -13.76 -14.72 13.12
CA ASP A 7 -13.33 -16.11 13.21
C ASP A 7 -13.17 -16.80 11.85
N HIS A 8 -13.41 -16.07 10.75
CA HIS A 8 -13.24 -16.62 9.42
C HIS A 8 -11.76 -16.94 9.16
N PRO A 9 -11.42 -18.16 8.67
CA PRO A 9 -10.02 -18.58 8.46
C PRO A 9 -9.19 -17.67 7.55
N ARG A 10 -9.87 -16.91 6.70
CA ARG A 10 -9.27 -15.97 5.74
C ARG A 10 -9.63 -14.51 6.07
N TYR A 11 -9.87 -14.21 7.34
CA TYR A 11 -10.33 -12.88 7.74
C TYR A 11 -9.40 -11.77 7.22
N GLU A 12 -8.10 -11.88 7.49
CA GLU A 12 -7.10 -10.86 7.10
C GLU A 12 -7.04 -10.67 5.58
N SER A 13 -6.94 -11.75 4.81
CA SER A 13 -6.93 -11.66 3.33
C SER A 13 -8.19 -11.02 2.79
N LEU A 14 -9.36 -11.32 3.38
CA LEU A 14 -10.63 -10.75 2.95
C LEU A 14 -10.72 -9.25 3.28
N ILE A 15 -10.23 -8.82 4.45
CA ILE A 15 -10.16 -7.40 4.81
C ILE A 15 -9.23 -6.63 3.86
N ILE A 16 -8.06 -7.17 3.55
CA ILE A 16 -7.13 -6.58 2.59
C ILE A 16 -7.81 -6.43 1.22
N ARG A 17 -8.50 -7.48 0.75
CA ARG A 17 -9.24 -7.45 -0.52
C ARG A 17 -10.32 -6.36 -0.53
N GLU A 18 -11.12 -6.25 0.55
CA GLU A 18 -12.16 -5.21 0.64
C GLU A 18 -11.58 -3.80 0.58
N ARG A 19 -10.42 -3.55 1.20
CA ARG A 19 -9.72 -2.25 1.08
C ARG A 19 -9.32 -1.96 -0.36
N ILE A 20 -8.82 -2.95 -1.11
CA ILE A 20 -8.49 -2.78 -2.53
C ILE A 20 -9.76 -2.54 -3.37
N VAL A 21 -10.85 -3.27 -3.10
CA VAL A 21 -12.14 -3.06 -3.76
C VAL A 21 -12.65 -1.63 -3.51
N GLU A 22 -12.54 -1.14 -2.28
CA GLU A 22 -12.88 0.24 -1.96
C GLU A 22 -11.98 1.24 -2.70
N GLY A 23 -10.68 0.96 -2.78
CA GLY A 23 -9.74 1.75 -3.60
C GLY A 23 -10.13 1.81 -5.08
N VAL A 24 -10.73 0.74 -5.62
CA VAL A 24 -11.30 0.75 -6.99
C VAL A 24 -12.51 1.67 -7.07
N ARG A 25 -13.44 1.60 -6.10
CA ARG A 25 -14.64 2.47 -6.05
C ARG A 25 -14.27 3.93 -5.92
N MET A 26 -13.28 4.26 -5.12
CA MET A 26 -12.76 5.61 -4.94
C MET A 26 -11.91 6.09 -6.13
N GLY A 27 -11.48 5.18 -6.99
CA GLY A 27 -10.72 5.46 -8.21
C GLY A 27 -9.21 5.60 -8.00
N PHE A 28 -8.64 5.08 -6.92
CA PHE A 28 -7.18 4.99 -6.72
C PHE A 28 -6.62 3.76 -7.43
N THR A 29 -7.27 2.60 -7.21
CA THR A 29 -6.85 1.30 -7.73
C THR A 29 -7.57 0.99 -9.03
N SER A 30 -6.91 0.30 -9.93
CA SER A 30 -7.52 -0.24 -11.16
C SER A 30 -7.97 -1.68 -10.94
N PHE A 31 -8.80 -2.20 -11.85
CA PHE A 31 -9.14 -3.65 -11.87
C PHE A 31 -7.89 -4.53 -12.00
N GLN A 32 -6.88 -4.09 -12.73
CA GLN A 32 -5.60 -4.79 -12.84
C GLN A 32 -4.88 -4.84 -11.48
N GLY A 33 -4.99 -3.79 -10.67
CA GLY A 33 -4.46 -3.77 -9.31
C GLY A 33 -5.15 -4.81 -8.41
N LEU A 34 -6.47 -4.98 -8.54
CA LEU A 34 -7.20 -6.02 -7.83
C LEU A 34 -6.76 -7.43 -8.26
N VAL A 35 -6.55 -7.66 -9.56
CA VAL A 35 -6.01 -8.93 -10.07
C VAL A 35 -4.59 -9.19 -9.55
N ALA A 36 -3.75 -8.16 -9.52
CA ALA A 36 -2.38 -8.26 -8.99
C ALA A 36 -2.38 -8.62 -7.48
N GLN A 37 -3.27 -8.02 -6.70
CA GLN A 37 -3.45 -8.35 -5.29
C GLN A 37 -3.84 -9.82 -5.10
N GLY A 38 -4.79 -10.33 -5.88
CA GLY A 38 -5.21 -11.74 -5.82
C GLY A 38 -4.08 -12.72 -6.14
N ARG A 39 -3.14 -12.36 -7.02
CA ARG A 39 -1.92 -13.15 -7.26
C ARG A 39 -0.99 -13.15 -6.05
N GLY A 40 -0.82 -12.03 -5.38
CA GLY A 40 -0.07 -11.92 -4.12
C GLY A 40 -0.71 -12.76 -3.02
N GLU A 41 -2.03 -12.66 -2.84
CA GLU A 41 -2.81 -13.45 -1.88
C GLU A 41 -2.60 -14.96 -2.08
N ALA A 42 -2.45 -15.43 -3.33
CA ALA A 42 -2.20 -16.84 -3.60
C ALA A 42 -0.88 -17.36 -2.98
N PHE A 43 0.14 -16.51 -2.86
CA PHE A 43 1.39 -16.88 -2.18
C PHE A 43 1.21 -17.04 -0.68
N ASP A 44 0.30 -16.30 -0.05
CA ASP A 44 0.02 -16.43 1.38
C ASP A 44 -0.47 -17.83 1.75
N TYR A 45 -1.17 -18.51 0.83
CA TYR A 45 -1.57 -19.90 1.02
C TYR A 45 -0.42 -20.91 0.91
N LEU A 46 0.68 -20.54 0.27
CA LEU A 46 1.85 -21.41 0.08
C LEU A 46 2.88 -21.22 1.20
N ILE A 47 3.10 -19.97 1.63
CA ILE A 47 4.18 -19.61 2.58
C ILE A 47 3.64 -19.19 3.95
N GLY A 48 2.32 -19.04 4.10
CA GLY A 48 1.64 -18.53 5.30
C GLY A 48 1.46 -17.00 5.26
N GLU A 49 0.45 -16.51 5.95
CA GLU A 49 0.12 -15.08 6.08
C GLU A 49 1.03 -14.41 7.14
N LYS A 50 2.34 -14.50 6.94
CA LYS A 50 3.35 -13.93 7.84
C LYS A 50 4.61 -13.54 7.09
N THR A 51 5.24 -12.48 7.56
CA THR A 51 6.57 -12.08 7.09
C THR A 51 7.58 -13.18 7.40
N THR A 52 8.26 -13.70 6.38
CA THR A 52 9.34 -14.69 6.58
C THR A 52 10.57 -14.03 7.21
N GLU A 53 11.46 -14.82 7.82
CA GLU A 53 12.68 -14.29 8.44
C GLU A 53 13.55 -13.52 7.43
N SER A 54 13.71 -14.05 6.22
CA SER A 54 14.46 -13.38 5.15
C SER A 54 13.82 -12.05 4.73
N ALA A 55 12.48 -12.00 4.63
CA ALA A 55 11.77 -10.78 4.33
C ALA A 55 11.93 -9.73 5.45
N ALA A 56 11.83 -10.14 6.71
CA ALA A 56 12.03 -9.24 7.85
C ALA A 56 13.45 -8.66 7.91
N VAL A 57 14.47 -9.43 7.51
CA VAL A 57 15.84 -8.90 7.36
C VAL A 57 15.91 -7.89 6.23
N ALA A 58 15.29 -8.17 5.08
CA ALA A 58 15.26 -7.27 3.93
C ALA A 58 14.52 -5.96 4.24
N GLU A 59 13.40 -6.02 4.96
CA GLU A 59 12.65 -4.84 5.41
C GLU A 59 13.50 -3.93 6.31
N ARG A 60 14.19 -4.50 7.30
CA ARG A 60 15.12 -3.72 8.15
C ARG A 60 16.24 -3.07 7.34
N ALA A 61 16.81 -3.79 6.38
CA ALA A 61 17.84 -3.24 5.51
C ALA A 61 17.29 -2.10 4.63
N ALA A 62 16.10 -2.27 4.06
CA ALA A 62 15.43 -1.24 3.26
C ALA A 62 15.19 0.05 4.08
N VAL A 63 14.67 -0.09 5.29
CA VAL A 63 14.45 1.05 6.20
C VAL A 63 15.77 1.75 6.53
N ALA A 64 16.84 1.01 6.82
CA ALA A 64 18.17 1.57 7.08
C ALA A 64 18.69 2.36 5.86
N HIS A 65 18.50 1.85 4.64
CA HIS A 65 18.88 2.56 3.42
C HIS A 65 18.08 3.85 3.21
N ILE A 66 16.78 3.84 3.52
CA ILE A 66 15.95 5.05 3.42
C ILE A 66 16.47 6.12 4.38
N PHE A 67 16.78 5.75 5.63
CA PHE A 67 17.33 6.70 6.63
C PHE A 67 18.71 7.25 6.27
N LEU A 68 19.51 6.51 5.52
CA LEU A 68 20.85 6.93 5.10
C LEU A 68 20.86 7.69 3.77
N ALA A 69 19.75 7.75 3.08
CA ALA A 69 19.65 8.43 1.78
C ALA A 69 19.57 9.95 1.98
N GLU A 70 20.27 10.70 1.14
CA GLU A 70 20.22 12.18 1.15
C GLU A 70 18.88 12.73 0.64
N ASN A 71 18.23 12.03 -0.30
CA ASN A 71 16.96 12.42 -0.90
C ASN A 71 16.07 11.17 -1.08
N PRO A 72 15.54 10.62 0.00
CA PRO A 72 14.72 9.42 -0.10
C PRO A 72 13.37 9.72 -0.77
N ILE A 73 12.91 8.80 -1.61
CA ILE A 73 11.61 8.88 -2.28
C ILE A 73 10.84 7.59 -2.00
N ILE A 74 9.59 7.73 -1.58
CA ILE A 74 8.66 6.62 -1.43
C ILE A 74 7.66 6.65 -2.59
N SER A 75 7.79 5.71 -3.51
CA SER A 75 6.93 5.61 -4.69
C SER A 75 5.64 4.87 -4.36
N VAL A 76 4.50 5.55 -4.50
CA VAL A 76 3.17 5.08 -4.11
C VAL A 76 2.33 4.76 -5.33
N ASN A 77 1.82 3.53 -5.40
CA ASN A 77 0.82 3.13 -6.38
C ASN A 77 -0.59 3.09 -5.77
N GLY A 78 -1.60 2.82 -6.60
CA GLY A 78 -3.00 2.83 -6.16
C GLY A 78 -3.32 1.78 -5.08
N ASN A 79 -2.72 0.57 -5.15
CA ASN A 79 -2.94 -0.47 -4.15
C ASN A 79 -2.32 -0.08 -2.81
N THR A 80 -1.10 0.43 -2.83
CA THR A 80 -0.39 0.87 -1.61
C THR A 80 -1.14 2.04 -0.95
N ALA A 81 -1.62 3.01 -1.75
CA ALA A 81 -2.44 4.11 -1.24
C ALA A 81 -3.75 3.64 -0.60
N ALA A 82 -4.38 2.59 -1.16
CA ALA A 82 -5.62 2.04 -0.61
C ALA A 82 -5.41 1.20 0.66
N LEU A 83 -4.24 0.56 0.81
CA LEU A 83 -3.98 -0.37 1.91
C LEU A 83 -3.39 0.29 3.15
N VAL A 84 -2.41 1.16 2.97
CA VAL A 84 -1.56 1.65 4.09
C VAL A 84 -1.23 3.16 3.98
N PRO A 85 -2.21 4.04 3.71
CA PRO A 85 -1.93 5.46 3.53
C PRO A 85 -1.29 6.10 4.77
N GLU A 86 -1.79 5.77 5.98
CA GLU A 86 -1.26 6.30 7.23
C GLU A 86 0.19 5.89 7.46
N SER A 87 0.53 4.62 7.16
CA SER A 87 1.89 4.11 7.34
C SER A 87 2.86 4.74 6.34
N LEU A 88 2.41 5.01 5.11
CA LEU A 88 3.22 5.71 4.11
C LEU A 88 3.55 7.14 4.54
N VAL A 89 2.55 7.86 5.04
CA VAL A 89 2.74 9.23 5.55
C VAL A 89 3.68 9.22 6.75
N ALA A 90 3.44 8.35 7.73
CA ALA A 90 4.29 8.25 8.91
C ALA A 90 5.74 7.88 8.55
N LEU A 91 5.94 6.97 7.58
CA LEU A 91 7.29 6.62 7.12
C LEU A 91 7.96 7.81 6.42
N ALA A 92 7.23 8.53 5.57
CA ALA A 92 7.74 9.72 4.90
C ALA A 92 8.16 10.80 5.89
N ASP A 93 7.33 11.07 6.91
CA ASP A 93 7.62 12.08 7.94
C ASP A 93 8.85 11.71 8.76
N ILE A 94 8.98 10.44 9.19
CA ILE A 94 10.11 9.99 10.02
C ILE A 94 11.42 9.99 9.23
N THR A 95 11.37 9.70 7.93
CA THR A 95 12.57 9.59 7.07
C THR A 95 12.84 10.83 6.25
N GLU A 96 12.02 11.87 6.37
CA GLU A 96 12.05 13.08 5.53
C GLU A 96 11.96 12.76 4.02
N ALA A 97 11.28 11.66 3.69
CA ALA A 97 11.13 11.22 2.32
C ALA A 97 10.01 11.96 1.59
N THR A 98 10.22 12.20 0.31
CA THR A 98 9.15 12.68 -0.59
C THR A 98 8.25 11.53 -1.01
N LEU A 99 6.93 11.71 -0.89
CA LEU A 99 5.96 10.78 -1.47
C LEU A 99 5.78 11.09 -2.96
N GLU A 100 5.96 10.09 -3.81
CA GLU A 100 5.74 10.19 -5.26
C GLU A 100 4.58 9.29 -5.67
N VAL A 101 3.58 9.83 -6.36
CA VAL A 101 2.51 9.00 -6.94
C VAL A 101 2.96 8.46 -8.30
N ASN A 102 3.15 7.15 -8.36
CA ASN A 102 3.61 6.46 -9.56
C ASN A 102 2.61 5.37 -10.00
N LEU A 103 2.03 5.55 -11.18
CA LEU A 103 0.99 4.67 -11.71
C LEU A 103 1.42 4.03 -13.03
N PHE A 104 1.34 2.70 -13.11
CA PHE A 104 1.61 1.98 -14.35
C PHE A 104 0.65 2.42 -15.47
N HIS A 105 -0.65 2.50 -15.19
CA HIS A 105 -1.63 3.11 -16.10
C HIS A 105 -1.98 4.51 -15.59
N ARG A 106 -1.13 5.47 -15.92
CA ARG A 106 -1.25 6.86 -15.47
C ARG A 106 -2.51 7.52 -16.03
N SER A 107 -3.24 8.20 -15.16
CA SER A 107 -4.20 9.23 -15.54
C SER A 107 -4.17 10.34 -14.49
N ASP A 108 -4.32 11.58 -14.93
CA ASP A 108 -4.25 12.74 -14.03
C ASP A 108 -5.36 12.69 -12.97
N ALA A 109 -6.55 12.25 -13.34
CA ALA A 109 -7.67 12.09 -12.40
C ALA A 109 -7.34 11.10 -11.27
N ARG A 110 -6.69 9.97 -11.56
CA ARG A 110 -6.28 9.00 -10.54
C ARG A 110 -5.14 9.54 -9.67
N MET A 111 -4.17 10.21 -10.29
CA MET A 111 -3.07 10.83 -9.56
C MET A 111 -3.58 11.84 -8.55
N HIS A 112 -4.46 12.76 -8.96
CA HIS A 112 -5.06 13.74 -8.07
C HIS A 112 -5.80 13.09 -6.90
N LYS A 113 -6.60 12.07 -7.15
CA LYS A 113 -7.32 11.35 -6.09
C LYS A 113 -6.38 10.71 -5.06
N ILE A 114 -5.27 10.12 -5.51
CA ILE A 114 -4.28 9.52 -4.60
C ILE A 114 -3.58 10.62 -3.80
N ILE A 115 -3.20 11.72 -4.43
CA ILE A 115 -2.58 12.87 -3.76
C ILE A 115 -3.52 13.43 -2.68
N GLU A 116 -4.78 13.68 -3.03
CA GLU A 116 -5.79 14.14 -2.07
C GLU A 116 -5.99 13.16 -0.92
N HIS A 117 -6.02 11.86 -1.22
CA HIS A 117 -6.15 10.82 -0.21
C HIS A 117 -4.94 10.82 0.75
N LEU A 118 -3.71 10.86 0.25
CA LEU A 118 -2.51 10.95 1.09
C LEU A 118 -2.50 12.23 1.93
N LYS A 119 -2.88 13.37 1.35
CA LYS A 119 -3.01 14.64 2.07
C LYS A 119 -4.05 14.59 3.17
N SER A 120 -5.18 13.89 2.97
CA SER A 120 -6.19 13.71 4.02
C SER A 120 -5.69 12.87 5.20
N HIS A 121 -4.60 12.11 5.01
CA HIS A 121 -3.89 11.37 6.06
C HIS A 121 -2.66 12.12 6.61
N GLY A 122 -2.49 13.38 6.24
CA GLY A 122 -1.46 14.26 6.81
C GLY A 122 -0.20 14.43 5.96
N ALA A 123 -0.15 13.88 4.73
CA ALA A 123 1.03 14.06 3.88
C ALA A 123 1.31 15.54 3.61
N GLY A 124 2.52 16.00 3.95
CA GLY A 124 2.96 17.38 3.71
C GLY A 124 3.35 17.62 2.26
N GLN A 125 4.20 16.77 1.72
CA GLN A 125 4.69 16.85 0.34
C GLN A 125 4.42 15.56 -0.41
N VAL A 126 3.68 15.68 -1.52
CA VAL A 126 3.34 14.57 -2.44
C VAL A 126 3.50 15.06 -3.87
#